data_99d2bcd5cc44eeed01205f471710a15a
#
_entry.id   99d2bcd5cc44eeed01205f471710a15a
#
_cell.length_a   1.000
_cell.length_b   1.000
_cell.length_c   1.000
_cell.angle_alpha   90.00
_cell.angle_beta   90.00
_cell.angle_gamma   90.00
#
_symmetry.space_group_name_H-M   'P 1'
#
loop_
_entity.id
_entity.type
_entity.pdbx_description
1 polymer ?
#
loop_
_entity_poly.entity_id
_entity_poly.type
_entity_poly.pdbx_seq_one_letter_code
_entity_poly.pdbx_strand_id
1 'polypeptide(L)'
;SLAIASIAAAHPFPNRMAGMHFFNPATIMKLVEVVETTVTDAETIQVLVQLGKDLGKVPVVCKDSPGFIVNRVARPYYIESLRLAEEGVAIPVIDALLAAAGFKMGPFRLMDLLGNDINYAVSCGVYEQLGEPGRLKPSFIQQQKVAQGKLGRKSGAGYYTYNK
;
A
#
# COMPACT_ATOMS: atom_id res chain seq x y z
N SER A 1 5.63 2.21 -4.77
CA SER A 1 6.36 0.93 -4.79
C SER A 1 7.59 1.07 -5.67
N LEU A 2 8.68 0.38 -5.30
CA LEU A 2 9.87 0.31 -6.15
C LEU A 2 9.56 -0.57 -7.36
N ALA A 3 9.93 -0.14 -8.56
CA ALA A 3 9.86 -0.98 -9.75
C ALA A 3 10.94 -2.07 -9.67
N ILE A 4 10.53 -3.33 -9.62
CA ILE A 4 11.46 -4.46 -9.52
C ILE A 4 12.33 -4.56 -10.77
N ALA A 5 11.77 -4.26 -11.94
CA ALA A 5 12.50 -4.22 -13.19
C ALA A 5 13.70 -3.24 -13.17
N SER A 6 13.55 -2.07 -12.53
CA SER A 6 14.65 -1.11 -12.40
C SER A 6 15.80 -1.63 -11.54
N ILE A 7 15.48 -2.41 -10.50
CA ILE A 7 16.49 -3.06 -9.64
C ILE A 7 17.13 -4.22 -10.40
N ALA A 8 16.33 -5.03 -11.07
CA ALA A 8 16.80 -6.18 -11.85
C ALA A 8 17.76 -5.78 -12.97
N ALA A 9 17.50 -4.65 -13.63
CA ALA A 9 18.36 -4.14 -14.71
C ALA A 9 19.80 -3.84 -14.27
N ALA A 10 20.03 -3.60 -13.00
CA ALA A 10 21.38 -3.38 -12.43
C ALA A 10 22.07 -4.67 -11.98
N HIS A 11 21.37 -5.82 -12.05
CA HIS A 11 21.91 -7.09 -11.58
C HIS A 11 22.52 -7.90 -12.74
N PRO A 12 23.63 -8.64 -12.55
CA PRO A 12 24.26 -9.47 -13.59
C PRO A 12 23.31 -10.54 -14.18
N PHE A 13 22.33 -10.99 -13.41
CA PHE A 13 21.35 -12.02 -13.80
C PHE A 13 19.92 -11.52 -13.57
N PRO A 14 19.40 -10.58 -14.39
CA PRO A 14 18.08 -9.96 -14.18
C PRO A 14 16.93 -10.98 -14.27
N ASN A 15 17.11 -12.06 -15.03
CA ASN A 15 16.14 -13.15 -15.13
C ASN A 15 15.99 -13.96 -13.82
N ARG A 16 16.98 -13.91 -12.94
CA ARG A 16 16.96 -14.57 -11.62
C ARG A 16 16.54 -13.63 -10.49
N MET A 17 15.86 -12.54 -10.84
CA MET A 17 15.34 -11.55 -9.87
C MET A 17 13.83 -11.46 -9.93
N ALA A 18 13.21 -11.40 -8.76
CA ALA A 18 11.79 -11.08 -8.57
C ALA A 18 11.60 -10.36 -7.23
N GLY A 19 10.47 -9.69 -7.05
CA GLY A 19 10.12 -9.06 -5.78
C GLY A 19 9.41 -10.02 -4.83
N MET A 20 9.64 -9.87 -3.53
CA MET A 20 8.82 -10.49 -2.49
C MET A 20 8.29 -9.39 -1.56
N HIS A 21 7.00 -9.04 -1.73
CA HIS A 21 6.37 -7.95 -1.01
C HIS A 21 5.54 -8.49 0.16
N PHE A 22 6.02 -8.26 1.37
CA PHE A 22 5.36 -8.64 2.62
C PHE A 22 4.48 -7.51 3.13
N PHE A 23 3.43 -7.87 3.85
CA PHE A 23 2.52 -6.92 4.50
C PHE A 23 2.85 -6.80 5.98
N ASN A 24 2.78 -5.58 6.51
CA ASN A 24 3.12 -5.31 7.90
C ASN A 24 1.92 -5.60 8.84
N PRO A 25 2.10 -6.30 9.96
CA PRO A 25 3.33 -6.97 10.44
C PRO A 25 3.63 -8.27 9.66
N ALA A 26 4.84 -8.38 9.13
CA ALA A 26 5.22 -9.52 8.27
C ALA A 26 5.12 -10.89 8.96
N THR A 27 5.24 -10.93 10.26
CA THR A 27 5.10 -12.18 11.05
C THR A 27 3.65 -12.65 11.15
N ILE A 28 2.67 -11.74 11.09
CA ILE A 28 1.24 -12.04 11.27
C ILE A 28 0.52 -12.16 9.92
N MET A 29 0.79 -11.25 9.01
CA MET A 29 0.12 -11.19 7.72
C MET A 29 0.52 -12.38 6.85
N LYS A 30 -0.50 -13.14 6.40
CA LYS A 30 -0.26 -14.37 5.62
C LYS A 30 0.05 -14.11 4.16
N LEU A 31 -0.53 -13.05 3.57
CA LEU A 31 -0.34 -12.74 2.16
C LEU A 31 1.10 -12.29 1.89
N VAL A 32 1.67 -12.75 0.78
CA VAL A 32 2.89 -12.22 0.18
C VAL A 32 2.72 -12.13 -1.34
N GLU A 33 3.07 -11.01 -1.93
CA GLU A 33 3.06 -10.82 -3.39
C GLU A 33 4.45 -11.20 -3.93
N VAL A 34 4.48 -12.16 -4.86
CA VAL A 34 5.68 -12.53 -5.62
C VAL A 34 5.61 -11.78 -6.94
N VAL A 35 6.48 -10.80 -7.11
CA VAL A 35 6.41 -9.83 -8.22
C VAL A 35 7.37 -10.24 -9.32
N GLU A 36 6.82 -10.63 -10.47
CA GLU A 36 7.60 -10.98 -11.66
C GLU A 36 7.83 -9.76 -12.56
N THR A 37 9.00 -9.66 -13.15
CA THR A 37 9.30 -8.71 -14.23
C THR A 37 9.09 -9.38 -15.58
N THR A 38 9.22 -8.63 -16.67
CA THR A 38 9.14 -9.18 -18.05
C THR A 38 10.27 -10.14 -18.39
N VAL A 39 11.35 -10.15 -17.61
CA VAL A 39 12.54 -10.99 -17.84
C VAL A 39 12.73 -12.07 -16.79
N THR A 40 11.97 -12.07 -15.71
CA THR A 40 12.06 -13.07 -14.65
C THR A 40 11.73 -14.45 -15.19
N ASP A 41 12.61 -15.44 -14.95
CA ASP A 41 12.37 -16.82 -15.37
C ASP A 41 11.37 -17.54 -14.45
N ALA A 42 10.74 -18.59 -15.02
CA ALA A 42 9.71 -19.35 -14.31
C ALA A 42 10.28 -20.11 -13.09
N GLU A 43 11.53 -20.53 -13.15
CA GLU A 43 12.20 -21.23 -12.05
C GLU A 43 12.33 -20.30 -10.83
N THR A 44 12.76 -19.06 -11.04
CA THR A 44 12.86 -18.04 -9.99
C THR A 44 11.50 -17.82 -9.30
N ILE A 45 10.42 -17.72 -10.09
CA ILE A 45 9.08 -17.57 -9.53
C ILE A 45 8.66 -18.80 -8.72
N GLN A 46 8.90 -20.00 -9.22
CA GLN A 46 8.58 -21.23 -8.52
C GLN A 46 9.32 -21.35 -7.17
N VAL A 47 10.60 -21.01 -7.15
CA VAL A 47 11.42 -21.00 -5.93
C VAL A 47 10.84 -20.01 -4.90
N LEU A 48 10.49 -18.80 -5.30
CA LEU A 48 9.94 -17.80 -4.38
C LEU A 48 8.53 -18.15 -3.90
N VAL A 49 7.69 -18.73 -4.75
CA VAL A 49 6.38 -19.26 -4.37
C VAL A 49 6.54 -20.38 -3.35
N GLN A 50 7.47 -21.31 -3.57
CA GLN A 50 7.73 -22.38 -2.62
C GLN A 50 8.25 -21.82 -1.28
N LEU A 51 9.23 -20.92 -1.33
CA LEU A 51 9.73 -20.23 -0.14
C LEU A 51 8.59 -19.54 0.65
N GLY A 52 7.68 -18.83 -0.05
CA GLY A 52 6.51 -18.24 0.58
C GLY A 52 5.66 -19.26 1.33
N LYS A 53 5.41 -20.43 0.74
CA LYS A 53 4.66 -21.53 1.37
C LYS A 53 5.40 -22.09 2.59
N ASP A 54 6.70 -22.30 2.48
CA ASP A 54 7.55 -22.81 3.57
C ASP A 54 7.60 -21.86 4.76
N LEU A 55 7.47 -20.54 4.51
CA LEU A 55 7.30 -19.51 5.54
C LEU A 55 5.88 -19.44 6.10
N GLY A 56 4.98 -20.36 5.74
CA GLY A 56 3.58 -20.37 6.17
C GLY A 56 2.74 -19.23 5.59
N LYS A 57 3.16 -18.64 4.47
CA LYS A 57 2.46 -17.57 3.76
C LYS A 57 1.55 -18.12 2.65
N VAL A 58 0.73 -17.23 2.13
CA VAL A 58 -0.10 -17.45 0.93
C VAL A 58 0.53 -16.58 -0.18
N PRO A 59 1.42 -17.14 -1.00
CA PRO A 59 2.05 -16.39 -2.09
C PRO A 59 1.09 -16.21 -3.25
N VAL A 60 1.05 -15.00 -3.80
CA VAL A 60 0.31 -14.64 -5.02
C VAL A 60 1.27 -14.03 -6.01
N VAL A 61 1.37 -14.61 -7.19
CA VAL A 61 2.21 -14.07 -8.27
C VAL A 61 1.51 -12.89 -8.94
N CYS A 62 2.24 -11.80 -9.14
CA CYS A 62 1.74 -10.61 -9.81
C CYS A 62 2.83 -9.96 -10.68
N LYS A 63 2.40 -9.14 -11.62
CA LYS A 63 3.30 -8.37 -12.49
C LYS A 63 3.90 -7.19 -11.74
N ASP A 64 5.11 -6.79 -12.14
CA ASP A 64 5.75 -5.55 -11.72
C ASP A 64 4.99 -4.33 -12.28
N SER A 65 3.97 -3.92 -11.56
CA SER A 65 3.12 -2.79 -11.90
C SER A 65 2.92 -1.87 -10.68
N PRO A 66 2.63 -0.57 -10.89
CA PRO A 66 2.49 0.39 -9.79
C PRO A 66 1.50 -0.05 -8.73
N GLY A 67 1.99 -0.25 -7.49
CA GLY A 67 1.20 -0.71 -6.35
C GLY A 67 0.90 -2.22 -6.34
N PHE A 68 1.47 -3.00 -7.26
CA PHE A 68 1.23 -4.43 -7.44
C PHE A 68 -0.28 -4.74 -7.44
N ILE A 69 -0.78 -5.69 -6.63
CA ILE A 69 -2.22 -5.96 -6.50
C ILE A 69 -2.81 -5.13 -5.35
N VAL A 70 -2.33 -5.35 -4.12
CA VAL A 70 -3.01 -4.85 -2.91
C VAL A 70 -2.97 -3.33 -2.82
N ASN A 71 -1.79 -2.73 -2.96
CA ASN A 71 -1.67 -1.28 -2.89
C ASN A 71 -2.47 -0.57 -4.01
N ARG A 72 -2.57 -1.18 -5.18
CA ARG A 72 -3.35 -0.64 -6.30
C ARG A 72 -4.85 -0.73 -6.03
N VAL A 73 -5.33 -1.88 -5.57
CA VAL A 73 -6.76 -2.10 -5.27
C VAL A 73 -7.22 -1.29 -4.06
N ALA A 74 -6.32 -1.11 -3.07
CA ALA A 74 -6.63 -0.34 -1.88
C ALA A 74 -6.62 1.19 -2.09
N ARG A 75 -6.04 1.71 -3.18
CA ARG A 75 -5.97 3.18 -3.39
C ARG A 75 -7.32 3.87 -3.39
N PRO A 76 -8.34 3.40 -4.13
CA PRO A 76 -9.66 4.02 -4.08
C PRO A 76 -10.25 4.10 -2.67
N TYR A 77 -10.04 3.09 -1.83
CA TYR A 77 -10.53 3.08 -0.45
C TYR A 77 -10.04 4.30 0.35
N TYR A 78 -8.77 4.65 0.20
CA TYR A 78 -8.21 5.82 0.89
C TYR A 78 -8.56 7.13 0.18
N ILE A 79 -8.35 7.19 -1.13
CA ILE A 79 -8.45 8.42 -1.90
C ILE A 79 -9.90 8.91 -1.99
N GLU A 80 -10.86 8.03 -2.25
CA GLU A 80 -12.29 8.43 -2.29
C GLU A 80 -12.79 8.85 -0.90
N SER A 81 -12.32 8.21 0.15
CA SER A 81 -12.64 8.63 1.52
C SER A 81 -12.07 10.00 1.86
N LEU A 82 -10.84 10.28 1.41
CA LEU A 82 -10.24 11.60 1.57
C LEU A 82 -10.98 12.67 0.78
N ARG A 83 -11.49 12.36 -0.42
CA ARG A 83 -12.35 13.27 -1.20
C ARG A 83 -13.63 13.60 -0.49
N LEU A 84 -14.31 12.60 0.08
CA LEU A 84 -15.50 12.88 0.90
C LEU A 84 -15.19 13.84 2.05
N ALA A 85 -14.02 13.70 2.69
CA ALA A 85 -13.59 14.64 3.72
C ALA A 85 -13.28 16.02 3.16
N GLU A 86 -12.71 16.12 1.95
CA GLU A 86 -12.49 17.40 1.24
C GLU A 86 -13.82 18.09 0.87
N GLU A 87 -14.85 17.31 0.59
CA GLU A 87 -16.22 17.79 0.35
C GLU A 87 -16.99 18.15 1.64
N GLY A 88 -16.36 18.00 2.81
CA GLY A 88 -16.90 18.42 4.10
C GLY A 88 -17.59 17.32 4.90
N VAL A 89 -17.56 16.06 4.46
CA VAL A 89 -18.08 14.96 5.26
C VAL A 89 -17.17 14.70 6.46
N ALA A 90 -17.73 14.65 7.66
CA ALA A 90 -16.95 14.46 8.88
C ALA A 90 -16.22 13.09 8.88
N ILE A 91 -14.91 13.10 9.16
CA ILE A 91 -14.06 11.92 9.19
C ILE A 91 -14.62 10.76 10.02
N PRO A 92 -15.14 10.97 11.25
CA PRO A 92 -15.72 9.88 12.03
C PRO A 92 -16.96 9.25 11.39
N VAL A 93 -17.71 10.03 10.62
CA VAL A 93 -18.90 9.53 9.89
C VAL A 93 -18.46 8.61 8.76
N ILE A 94 -17.44 9.01 7.96
CA ILE A 94 -16.90 8.18 6.88
C ILE A 94 -16.38 6.85 7.44
N ASP A 95 -15.59 6.90 8.51
CA ASP A 95 -15.07 5.69 9.16
C ASP A 95 -16.18 4.77 9.66
N ALA A 96 -17.23 5.32 10.29
CA ALA A 96 -18.36 4.56 10.81
C ALA A 96 -19.17 3.89 9.69
N LEU A 97 -19.46 4.62 8.60
CA LEU A 97 -20.23 4.10 7.46
C LEU A 97 -19.50 2.96 6.75
N LEU A 98 -18.20 3.11 6.52
CA LEU A 98 -17.42 2.06 5.86
C LEU A 98 -17.22 0.83 6.77
N ALA A 99 -17.06 1.02 8.07
CA ALA A 99 -17.07 -0.10 9.02
C ALA A 99 -18.44 -0.82 9.03
N ALA A 100 -19.55 -0.08 9.00
CA ALA A 100 -20.89 -0.65 8.89
C ALA A 100 -21.13 -1.39 7.56
N ALA A 101 -20.47 -0.95 6.48
CA ALA A 101 -20.50 -1.62 5.18
C ALA A 101 -19.65 -2.92 5.12
N GLY A 102 -19.00 -3.31 6.22
CA GLY A 102 -18.28 -4.57 6.35
C GLY A 102 -16.75 -4.48 6.29
N PHE A 103 -16.17 -3.28 6.18
CA PHE A 103 -14.74 -3.13 6.33
C PHE A 103 -14.32 -3.28 7.80
N LYS A 104 -13.23 -4.00 8.06
CA LYS A 104 -12.75 -4.24 9.45
C LYS A 104 -12.40 -2.96 10.20
N MET A 105 -12.03 -1.92 9.49
CA MET A 105 -11.62 -0.62 10.05
C MET A 105 -11.93 0.47 9.05
N GLY A 106 -12.39 1.63 9.52
CA GLY A 106 -12.56 2.79 8.67
C GLY A 106 -11.24 3.31 8.09
N PRO A 107 -11.27 3.99 6.94
CA PRO A 107 -10.07 4.36 6.18
C PRO A 107 -9.12 5.29 6.93
N PHE A 108 -9.64 6.24 7.71
CA PHE A 108 -8.81 7.19 8.45
C PHE A 108 -8.14 6.53 9.66
N ARG A 109 -8.84 5.63 10.36
CA ARG A 109 -8.24 4.80 11.42
C ARG A 109 -7.17 3.87 10.86
N LEU A 110 -7.39 3.35 9.65
CA LEU A 110 -6.42 2.48 8.98
C LEU A 110 -5.19 3.27 8.52
N MET A 111 -5.37 4.47 7.95
CA MET A 111 -4.25 5.35 7.60
C MET A 111 -3.42 5.74 8.83
N ASP A 112 -4.07 6.04 9.95
CA ASP A 112 -3.38 6.34 11.22
C ASP A 112 -2.64 5.12 11.79
N LEU A 113 -3.14 3.90 11.56
CA LEU A 113 -2.48 2.65 11.96
C LEU A 113 -1.23 2.37 11.11
N LEU A 114 -1.32 2.55 9.80
CA LEU A 114 -0.24 2.29 8.84
C LEU A 114 0.84 3.38 8.88
N GLY A 115 0.45 4.59 9.17
CA GLY A 115 1.26 5.79 9.08
C GLY A 115 0.89 6.62 7.85
N ASN A 116 0.52 7.89 8.09
CA ASN A 116 0.08 8.81 7.03
C ASN A 116 1.20 9.11 6.03
N ASP A 117 2.44 9.17 6.47
CA ASP A 117 3.61 9.35 5.62
C ASP A 117 3.79 8.18 4.62
N ILE A 118 3.70 6.95 5.12
CA ILE A 118 3.84 5.75 4.28
C ILE A 118 2.66 5.67 3.29
N ASN A 119 1.43 5.85 3.78
CA ASN A 119 0.24 5.79 2.93
C ASN A 119 0.25 6.88 1.85
N TYR A 120 0.65 8.11 2.22
CA TYR A 120 0.78 9.23 1.29
C TYR A 120 1.87 8.99 0.24
N ALA A 121 3.05 8.54 0.64
CA ALA A 121 4.14 8.21 -0.28
C ALA A 121 3.75 7.13 -1.29
N VAL A 122 3.00 6.09 -0.85
CA VAL A 122 2.47 5.07 -1.76
C VAL A 122 1.44 5.68 -2.72
N SER A 123 0.58 6.59 -2.25
CA SER A 123 -0.41 7.27 -3.11
C SER A 123 0.28 8.11 -4.18
N CYS A 124 1.28 8.91 -3.84
CA CYS A 124 2.06 9.69 -4.78
C CYS A 124 2.77 8.79 -5.81
N GLY A 125 3.49 7.76 -5.35
CA GLY A 125 4.21 6.87 -6.26
C GLY A 125 3.31 6.08 -7.21
N VAL A 126 2.12 5.65 -6.77
CA VAL A 126 1.16 4.99 -7.67
C VAL A 126 0.56 5.99 -8.66
N TYR A 127 0.24 7.20 -8.21
CA TYR A 127 -0.28 8.27 -9.04
C TYR A 127 0.68 8.63 -10.17
N GLU A 128 1.93 8.95 -9.84
CA GLU A 128 2.99 9.31 -10.79
C GLU A 128 3.26 8.18 -11.79
N GLN A 129 3.46 6.96 -11.31
CA GLN A 129 3.79 5.80 -12.16
C GLN A 129 2.64 5.37 -13.09
N LEU A 130 1.39 5.76 -12.79
CA LEU A 130 0.23 5.51 -13.66
C LEU A 130 -0.06 6.67 -14.63
N GLY A 131 0.80 7.68 -14.72
CA GLY A 131 0.59 8.86 -15.60
C GLY A 131 -0.43 9.85 -15.05
N GLU A 132 -0.48 9.97 -13.73
CA GLU A 132 -1.24 11.01 -13.00
C GLU A 132 -2.77 11.00 -13.25
N PRO A 133 -3.43 9.84 -13.20
CA PRO A 133 -4.87 9.79 -13.44
C PRO A 133 -5.63 10.57 -12.36
N GLY A 134 -6.45 11.54 -12.75
CA GLY A 134 -7.13 12.47 -11.84
C GLY A 134 -7.89 11.79 -10.69
N ARG A 135 -8.40 10.57 -10.91
CA ARG A 135 -9.08 9.81 -9.87
C ARG A 135 -8.14 9.33 -8.74
N LEU A 136 -6.86 9.16 -9.00
CA LEU A 136 -5.87 8.71 -8.02
C LEU A 136 -5.00 9.85 -7.48
N LYS A 137 -5.39 11.11 -7.74
CA LYS A 137 -4.66 12.28 -7.25
C LYS A 137 -4.57 12.25 -5.72
N PRO A 138 -3.35 12.35 -5.15
CA PRO A 138 -3.17 12.38 -3.70
C PRO A 138 -3.88 13.58 -3.04
N SER A 139 -4.42 13.35 -1.85
CA SER A 139 -5.19 14.35 -1.11
C SER A 139 -4.30 15.40 -0.44
N PHE A 140 -4.72 16.67 -0.50
CA PHE A 140 -4.06 17.74 0.22
C PHE A 140 -4.24 17.62 1.74
N ILE A 141 -5.37 17.06 2.22
CA ILE A 141 -5.58 16.81 3.65
C ILE A 141 -4.49 15.88 4.20
N GLN A 142 -4.20 14.79 3.48
CA GLN A 142 -3.15 13.86 3.90
C GLN A 142 -1.76 14.49 3.80
N GLN A 143 -1.49 15.26 2.76
CA GLN A 143 -0.26 16.01 2.61
C GLN A 143 -0.01 16.95 3.80
N GLN A 144 -1.03 17.70 4.21
CA GLN A 144 -0.94 18.58 5.37
C GLN A 144 -0.68 17.82 6.68
N LYS A 145 -1.32 16.65 6.87
CA LYS A 145 -1.05 15.80 8.04
C LYS A 145 0.41 15.37 8.10
N VAL A 146 0.98 14.95 6.98
CA VAL A 146 2.39 14.57 6.89
C VAL A 146 3.31 15.77 7.19
N ALA A 147 3.05 16.93 6.57
CA ALA A 147 3.82 18.15 6.79
C ALA A 147 3.80 18.62 8.26
N GLN A 148 2.69 18.38 8.99
CA GLN A 148 2.53 18.70 10.41
C GLN A 148 3.11 17.64 11.35
N GLY A 149 3.72 16.56 10.85
CA GLY A 149 4.19 15.45 11.66
C GLY A 149 3.08 14.61 12.32
N LYS A 150 1.82 14.79 11.89
CA LYS A 150 0.66 14.02 12.37
C LYS A 150 0.56 12.70 11.60
N LEU A 151 1.47 11.78 11.93
CA LEU A 151 1.70 10.54 11.17
C LEU A 151 0.82 9.38 11.62
N GLY A 152 -0.13 9.61 12.52
CA GLY A 152 -1.02 8.58 13.07
C GLY A 152 -0.56 8.07 14.44
N ARG A 153 -0.86 6.81 14.73
CA ARG A 153 -0.56 6.20 16.05
C ARG A 153 0.91 6.33 16.46
N LYS A 154 1.83 6.15 15.53
CA LYS A 154 3.27 6.22 15.80
C LYS A 154 3.76 7.59 16.30
N SER A 155 3.04 8.66 15.97
CA SER A 155 3.34 10.03 16.43
C SER A 155 2.37 10.54 17.52
N GLY A 156 1.42 9.70 17.96
CA GLY A 156 0.39 10.08 18.93
C GLY A 156 -0.76 10.90 18.35
N ALA A 157 -0.68 11.32 17.10
CA ALA A 157 -1.71 12.09 16.42
C ALA A 157 -1.71 11.85 14.90
N GLY A 158 -2.89 11.85 14.31
CA GLY A 158 -3.13 11.73 12.87
C GLY A 158 -4.44 12.40 12.52
N TYR A 159 -5.37 11.65 11.94
CA TYR A 159 -6.77 12.04 11.83
C TYR A 159 -7.47 12.03 13.20
N TYR A 160 -6.99 11.17 14.08
CA TYR A 160 -7.40 11.06 15.48
C TYR A 160 -6.22 11.34 16.42
N THR A 161 -6.54 11.55 17.69
CA THR A 161 -5.55 11.66 18.77
C THR A 161 -5.46 10.31 19.49
N TYR A 162 -4.24 9.91 19.83
CA TYR A 162 -3.94 8.66 20.51
C TYR A 162 -3.16 8.94 21.79
N ASN A 163 -3.67 8.46 22.90
CA ASN A 163 -2.92 8.49 24.16
C ASN A 163 -1.78 7.47 24.05
N LYS A 164 -0.61 7.87 24.50
CA LYS A 164 0.55 6.99 24.62
C LYS A 164 0.33 5.98 25.73
#